data_2021ed87ebd321081ab6ca934c78227b
#
_entry.id   2021ed87ebd321081ab6ca934c78227b
#
_cell.length_a   1.000
_cell.length_b   1.000
_cell.length_c   1.000
_cell.angle_alpha   90.00
_cell.angle_beta   90.00
_cell.angle_gamma   90.00
#
_symmetry.space_group_name_H-M   'P 1'
#
loop_
_entity.id
_entity.type
_entity.pdbx_description
1 polymer ?
#
loop_
_entity_poly.entity_id
_entity_poly.type
_entity_poly.pdbx_seq_one_letter_code
_entity_poly.pdbx_strand_id
1 'polypeptide(L)'
;MGHIADKDFIRGEVPMTKQEVRAVSVAKLKLSENSVLIDVGAGTGSVGIEAATYIPHGKVYAVERKFEGIKLIEENLKKFGIKNLEVIQGTAPDDLCIKNFDRMFVGGSGGRLDEIIKYFVNYSAKKSIVVINAITLETLSEVKNIFEKYKIKNIEIISMSVARGKKVGNYTMMFGENPIYIISGEKGEVDE
;
A
#
# COMPACT_ATOMS: atom_id res chain seq x y z
N MET A 1 17.24 4.08 -6.44
CA MET A 1 17.20 2.60 -6.53
C MET A 1 16.04 2.22 -7.42
N GLY A 2 16.13 1.16 -8.21
CA GLY A 2 15.02 0.74 -9.07
C GLY A 2 13.99 -0.10 -8.30
N HIS A 3 12.98 -0.54 -9.03
CA HIS A 3 11.96 -1.47 -8.54
C HIS A 3 12.57 -2.77 -7.98
N ILE A 4 12.06 -3.25 -6.82
CA ILE A 4 12.57 -4.46 -6.13
C ILE A 4 11.81 -5.68 -6.64
N ALA A 5 12.52 -6.71 -7.12
CA ALA A 5 11.88 -7.93 -7.60
C ALA A 5 11.31 -8.77 -6.44
N ASP A 6 10.20 -9.48 -6.69
CA ASP A 6 9.54 -10.33 -5.67
C ASP A 6 10.46 -11.39 -5.07
N LYS A 7 11.38 -11.94 -5.88
CA LYS A 7 12.35 -12.97 -5.47
C LYS A 7 13.39 -12.44 -4.46
N ASP A 8 13.55 -11.11 -4.38
CA ASP A 8 14.53 -10.50 -3.50
C ASP A 8 13.97 -10.26 -2.09
N PHE A 9 12.64 -10.34 -1.89
CA PHE A 9 12.04 -10.29 -0.58
C PHE A 9 12.13 -11.61 0.17
N ILE A 10 12.37 -11.53 1.49
CA ILE A 10 12.15 -12.65 2.41
C ILE A 10 10.64 -12.83 2.53
N ARG A 11 10.18 -14.05 2.30
CA ARG A 11 8.75 -14.39 2.23
C ARG A 11 8.42 -15.52 3.20
N GLY A 12 7.17 -15.49 3.68
CA GLY A 12 6.55 -16.55 4.45
C GLY A 12 5.13 -16.82 3.92
N GLU A 13 4.23 -17.22 4.78
CA GLU A 13 2.81 -17.46 4.50
C GLU A 13 1.99 -16.16 4.36
N VAL A 14 2.57 -15.01 4.76
CA VAL A 14 1.91 -13.71 4.69
C VAL A 14 1.80 -13.25 3.24
N PRO A 15 0.61 -12.80 2.79
CA PRO A 15 0.44 -12.26 1.45
C PRO A 15 1.38 -11.09 1.17
N MET A 16 1.89 -11.02 -0.05
CA MET A 16 2.75 -9.94 -0.53
C MET A 16 2.19 -9.34 -1.82
N THR A 17 2.14 -8.03 -1.89
CA THR A 17 1.81 -7.32 -3.13
C THR A 17 2.85 -7.63 -4.20
N LYS A 18 2.40 -8.20 -5.33
CA LYS A 18 3.26 -8.60 -6.45
C LYS A 18 3.95 -7.39 -7.07
N GLN A 19 5.15 -7.62 -7.59
CA GLN A 19 6.03 -6.57 -8.08
C GLN A 19 5.37 -5.62 -9.11
N GLU A 20 4.58 -6.13 -10.04
CA GLU A 20 3.91 -5.33 -11.06
C GLU A 20 2.84 -4.42 -10.43
N VAL A 21 2.03 -4.98 -9.54
CA VAL A 21 1.00 -4.25 -8.78
C VAL A 21 1.66 -3.22 -7.85
N ARG A 22 2.73 -3.62 -7.16
CA ARG A 22 3.49 -2.75 -6.26
C ARG A 22 4.09 -1.57 -7.00
N ALA A 23 4.70 -1.79 -8.16
CA ALA A 23 5.26 -0.73 -8.99
C ALA A 23 4.21 0.32 -9.36
N VAL A 24 3.02 -0.12 -9.79
CA VAL A 24 1.94 0.80 -10.13
C VAL A 24 1.38 1.50 -8.89
N SER A 25 1.19 0.77 -7.77
CA SER A 25 0.71 1.36 -6.51
C SER A 25 1.66 2.44 -5.99
N VAL A 26 2.97 2.17 -5.99
CA VAL A 26 4.00 3.15 -5.57
C VAL A 26 4.03 4.35 -6.52
N ALA A 27 3.88 4.15 -7.83
CA ALA A 27 3.80 5.25 -8.79
C ALA A 27 2.57 6.15 -8.52
N LYS A 28 1.40 5.55 -8.15
CA LYS A 28 0.17 6.29 -7.82
C LYS A 28 0.26 7.07 -6.52
N LEU A 29 1.15 6.71 -5.61
CA LEU A 29 1.43 7.50 -4.43
C LEU A 29 2.09 8.86 -4.76
N LYS A 30 2.68 9.05 -5.95
CA LYS A 30 3.36 10.30 -6.36
C LYS A 30 4.30 10.79 -5.27
N LEU A 31 5.20 9.92 -4.81
CA LEU A 31 6.12 10.19 -3.71
C LEU A 31 7.08 11.33 -4.07
N SER A 32 7.37 12.19 -3.10
CA SER A 32 8.49 13.13 -3.11
C SER A 32 9.57 12.65 -2.12
N GLU A 33 10.78 13.15 -2.21
CA GLU A 33 11.90 12.75 -1.33
C GLU A 33 11.62 12.95 0.17
N ASN A 34 10.69 13.86 0.52
CA ASN A 34 10.31 14.18 1.90
C ASN A 34 8.95 13.61 2.31
N SER A 35 8.31 12.77 1.50
CA SER A 35 6.97 12.24 1.80
C SER A 35 6.95 11.44 3.09
N VAL A 36 5.83 11.53 3.81
CA VAL A 36 5.51 10.71 4.99
C VAL A 36 4.39 9.76 4.63
N LEU A 37 4.71 8.47 4.53
CA LEU A 37 3.79 7.42 4.12
C LEU A 37 3.33 6.58 5.31
N ILE A 38 2.02 6.31 5.38
CA ILE A 38 1.46 5.24 6.21
C ILE A 38 1.11 4.06 5.29
N ASP A 39 1.70 2.88 5.55
CA ASP A 39 1.42 1.60 4.87
C ASP A 39 0.54 0.75 5.79
N VAL A 40 -0.76 0.67 5.49
CA VAL A 40 -1.77 -0.04 6.29
C VAL A 40 -1.94 -1.47 5.80
N GLY A 41 -1.78 -2.43 6.72
CA GLY A 41 -1.79 -3.86 6.40
C GLY A 41 -0.54 -4.25 5.63
N ALA A 42 0.61 -3.85 6.15
CA ALA A 42 1.89 -3.90 5.44
C ALA A 42 2.35 -5.32 5.06
N GLY A 43 1.85 -6.36 5.75
CA GLY A 43 2.17 -7.75 5.45
C GLY A 43 3.67 -8.04 5.53
N THR A 44 4.31 -8.28 4.38
CA THR A 44 5.78 -8.47 4.28
C THR A 44 6.56 -7.15 4.27
N GLY A 45 5.87 -6.01 4.29
CA GLY A 45 6.46 -4.67 4.16
C GLY A 45 6.87 -4.30 2.74
N SER A 46 6.49 -5.08 1.73
CA SER A 46 7.02 -4.91 0.38
C SER A 46 6.72 -3.55 -0.23
N VAL A 47 5.53 -2.97 0.00
CA VAL A 47 5.16 -1.64 -0.50
C VAL A 47 5.91 -0.56 0.27
N GLY A 48 5.86 -0.59 1.60
CA GLY A 48 6.55 0.38 2.45
C GLY A 48 8.07 0.39 2.23
N ILE A 49 8.70 -0.78 2.09
CA ILE A 49 10.15 -0.90 1.85
C ILE A 49 10.51 -0.33 0.48
N GLU A 50 9.77 -0.66 -0.57
CA GLU A 50 10.03 -0.08 -1.89
C GLU A 50 9.81 1.43 -1.88
N ALA A 51 8.71 1.91 -1.28
CA ALA A 51 8.44 3.34 -1.13
C ALA A 51 9.56 4.07 -0.37
N ALA A 52 10.11 3.47 0.71
CA ALA A 52 11.19 4.03 1.50
C ALA A 52 12.45 4.34 0.67
N THR A 53 12.69 3.61 -0.42
CA THR A 53 13.83 3.88 -1.31
C THR A 53 13.66 5.16 -2.14
N TYR A 54 12.43 5.63 -2.34
CA TYR A 54 12.13 6.87 -3.09
C TYR A 54 12.03 8.12 -2.21
N ILE A 55 11.97 7.94 -0.89
CA ILE A 55 11.78 9.04 0.07
C ILE A 55 12.94 9.12 1.06
N PRO A 56 14.19 9.37 0.62
CA PRO A 56 15.38 9.29 1.47
C PRO A 56 15.36 10.27 2.64
N HIS A 57 14.62 11.36 2.54
CA HIS A 57 14.46 12.38 3.59
C HIS A 57 13.09 12.30 4.27
N GLY A 58 12.23 11.39 3.84
CA GLY A 58 10.90 11.14 4.38
C GLY A 58 10.89 9.97 5.37
N LYS A 59 9.68 9.52 5.70
CA LYS A 59 9.45 8.44 6.65
C LYS A 59 8.32 7.53 6.18
N VAL A 60 8.46 6.23 6.40
CA VAL A 60 7.37 5.24 6.25
C VAL A 60 6.98 4.72 7.64
N TYR A 61 5.68 4.60 7.88
CA TYR A 61 5.10 3.90 9.02
C TYR A 61 4.33 2.69 8.51
N ALA A 62 4.85 1.49 8.76
CA ALA A 62 4.25 0.24 8.34
C ALA A 62 3.42 -0.35 9.49
N VAL A 63 2.10 -0.42 9.31
CA VAL A 63 1.17 -0.94 10.32
C VAL A 63 0.82 -2.37 9.98
N GLU A 64 1.14 -3.29 10.88
CA GLU A 64 0.83 -4.71 10.73
C GLU A 64 0.42 -5.31 12.09
N ARG A 65 -0.66 -6.09 12.09
CA ARG A 65 -1.19 -6.70 13.32
C ARG A 65 -0.63 -8.08 13.62
N LYS A 66 -0.19 -8.81 12.58
CA LYS A 66 0.29 -10.19 12.71
C LYS A 66 1.78 -10.21 13.02
N PHE A 67 2.15 -10.96 14.06
CA PHE A 67 3.55 -11.11 14.46
C PHE A 67 4.44 -11.65 13.33
N GLU A 68 3.94 -12.60 12.52
CA GLU A 68 4.69 -13.15 11.37
C GLU A 68 4.99 -12.07 10.31
N GLY A 69 4.03 -11.16 10.07
CA GLY A 69 4.23 -10.02 9.17
C GLY A 69 5.29 -9.07 9.68
N ILE A 70 5.22 -8.71 10.97
CA ILE A 70 6.21 -7.83 11.62
C ILE A 70 7.61 -8.41 11.49
N LYS A 71 7.78 -9.69 11.81
CA LYS A 71 9.07 -10.38 11.68
C LYS A 71 9.62 -10.32 10.25
N LEU A 72 8.76 -10.55 9.25
CA LEU A 72 9.15 -10.45 7.84
C LEU A 72 9.54 -9.03 7.44
N ILE A 73 8.81 -8.01 7.93
CA ILE A 73 9.18 -6.60 7.69
C ILE A 73 10.57 -6.33 8.25
N GLU A 74 10.83 -6.70 9.51
CA GLU A 74 12.12 -6.45 10.17
C GLU A 74 13.29 -7.16 9.46
N GLU A 75 13.09 -8.41 9.01
CA GLU A 75 14.09 -9.16 8.25
C GLU A 75 14.37 -8.50 6.89
N ASN A 76 13.33 -8.04 6.19
CA ASN A 76 13.46 -7.33 4.93
C ASN A 76 14.10 -5.94 5.11
N LEU A 77 13.78 -5.20 6.17
CA LEU A 77 14.45 -3.93 6.49
C LEU A 77 15.96 -4.12 6.63
N LYS A 78 16.38 -5.15 7.36
CA LYS A 78 17.82 -5.50 7.50
C LYS A 78 18.44 -5.86 6.16
N LYS A 79 17.76 -6.70 5.39
CA LYS A 79 18.24 -7.18 4.08
C LYS A 79 18.48 -6.04 3.09
N PHE A 80 17.55 -5.06 3.04
CA PHE A 80 17.62 -3.94 2.10
C PHE A 80 18.32 -2.70 2.68
N GLY A 81 18.71 -2.74 3.96
CA GLY A 81 19.38 -1.61 4.63
C GLY A 81 18.50 -0.38 4.79
N ILE A 82 17.17 -0.56 4.87
CA ILE A 82 16.19 0.52 5.04
C ILE A 82 16.23 1.05 6.48
N LYS A 83 16.38 2.36 6.65
CA LYS A 83 16.48 3.02 7.97
C LYS A 83 15.34 4.00 8.23
N ASN A 84 14.62 4.41 7.20
CA ASN A 84 13.55 5.40 7.27
C ASN A 84 12.14 4.76 7.28
N LEU A 85 12.03 3.49 7.69
CA LEU A 85 10.77 2.82 7.93
C LEU A 85 10.69 2.36 9.40
N GLU A 86 9.56 2.67 10.03
CA GLU A 86 9.19 2.26 11.38
C GLU A 86 8.00 1.30 11.33
N VAL A 87 8.10 0.22 12.10
CA VAL A 87 7.03 -0.79 12.20
C VAL A 87 6.14 -0.48 13.39
N ILE A 88 4.84 -0.40 13.15
CA ILE A 88 3.81 -0.25 14.18
C ILE A 88 3.07 -1.59 14.27
N GLN A 89 3.26 -2.28 15.39
CA GLN A 89 2.44 -3.45 15.71
C GLN A 89 1.08 -2.99 16.17
N GLY A 90 0.04 -3.25 15.37
CA GLY A 90 -1.32 -2.82 15.72
C GLY A 90 -2.29 -2.89 14.56
N THR A 91 -3.45 -2.33 14.79
CA THR A 91 -4.57 -2.25 13.84
C THR A 91 -4.91 -0.80 13.52
N ALA A 92 -4.89 -0.44 12.24
CA ALA A 92 -5.35 0.87 11.81
C ALA A 92 -6.89 0.97 11.91
N PRO A 93 -7.42 2.15 12.32
CA PRO A 93 -6.69 3.34 12.72
C PRO A 93 -6.34 3.43 14.21
N ASP A 94 -6.76 2.48 15.07
CA ASP A 94 -6.72 2.62 16.53
C ASP A 94 -5.30 2.83 17.07
N ASP A 95 -4.32 2.15 16.51
CA ASP A 95 -2.92 2.24 16.95
C ASP A 95 -2.13 3.31 16.16
N LEU A 96 -2.79 4.14 15.35
CA LEU A 96 -2.18 5.23 14.63
C LEU A 96 -2.19 6.52 15.45
N CYS A 97 -1.00 7.09 15.69
CA CYS A 97 -0.85 8.40 16.34
C CYS A 97 -0.17 9.45 15.43
N ILE A 98 -0.08 9.15 14.12
CA ILE A 98 0.69 9.95 13.16
C ILE A 98 -0.20 11.04 12.56
N LYS A 99 0.27 12.29 12.59
CA LYS A 99 -0.38 13.44 11.99
C LYS A 99 0.51 14.09 10.95
N ASN A 100 -0.08 14.88 10.06
CA ASN A 100 0.62 15.61 8.99
C ASN A 100 1.39 14.71 8.02
N PHE A 101 0.99 13.44 7.86
CA PHE A 101 1.47 12.59 6.77
C PHE A 101 0.80 13.02 5.46
N ASP A 102 1.43 12.72 4.33
CA ASP A 102 0.96 13.14 3.01
C ASP A 102 0.64 11.97 2.07
N ARG A 103 0.95 10.75 2.46
CA ARG A 103 0.68 9.54 1.68
C ARG A 103 0.11 8.43 2.56
N MET A 104 -0.88 7.72 2.02
CA MET A 104 -1.39 6.49 2.65
C MET A 104 -1.56 5.41 1.58
N PHE A 105 -1.03 4.23 1.87
CA PHE A 105 -1.32 3.02 1.12
C PHE A 105 -2.15 2.07 1.99
N VAL A 106 -3.17 1.45 1.41
CA VAL A 106 -4.00 0.44 2.09
C VAL A 106 -3.94 -0.86 1.31
N GLY A 107 -3.12 -1.80 1.81
CA GLY A 107 -3.00 -3.15 1.28
C GLY A 107 -4.00 -4.14 1.90
N GLY A 108 -4.49 -3.82 3.11
CA GLY A 108 -5.48 -4.60 3.81
C GLY A 108 -6.12 -3.80 4.94
N SER A 109 -7.43 -3.60 4.90
CA SER A 109 -8.18 -2.80 5.89
C SER A 109 -8.69 -3.61 7.08
N GLY A 110 -8.71 -4.94 6.97
CA GLY A 110 -9.33 -5.79 8.01
C GLY A 110 -10.83 -5.52 8.22
N GLY A 111 -11.53 -4.99 7.20
CA GLY A 111 -12.95 -4.61 7.28
C GLY A 111 -13.20 -3.23 7.87
N ARG A 112 -12.16 -2.40 8.06
CA ARG A 112 -12.26 -1.09 8.71
C ARG A 112 -11.92 0.07 7.77
N LEU A 113 -12.20 -0.09 6.48
CA LEU A 113 -11.79 0.87 5.47
C LEU A 113 -12.40 2.27 5.71
N ASP A 114 -13.66 2.36 6.10
CA ASP A 114 -14.32 3.64 6.40
C ASP A 114 -13.60 4.42 7.51
N GLU A 115 -13.22 3.75 8.59
CA GLU A 115 -12.51 4.35 9.71
C GLU A 115 -11.09 4.78 9.33
N ILE A 116 -10.40 3.98 8.51
CA ILE A 116 -9.06 4.29 8.00
C ILE A 116 -9.11 5.54 7.10
N ILE A 117 -10.09 5.65 6.21
CA ILE A 117 -10.23 6.82 5.34
C ILE A 117 -10.69 8.05 6.14
N LYS A 118 -11.53 7.87 7.15
CA LYS A 118 -11.85 8.96 8.11
C LYS A 118 -10.58 9.49 8.79
N TYR A 119 -9.69 8.58 9.24
CA TYR A 119 -8.39 8.97 9.81
C TYR A 119 -7.54 9.73 8.80
N PHE A 120 -7.44 9.22 7.56
CA PHE A 120 -6.73 9.91 6.47
C PHE A 120 -7.23 11.33 6.28
N VAL A 121 -8.54 11.54 6.16
CA VAL A 121 -9.11 12.87 5.94
C VAL A 121 -8.84 13.82 7.13
N ASN A 122 -8.92 13.31 8.36
CA ASN A 122 -8.78 14.15 9.54
C ASN A 122 -7.33 14.55 9.85
N TYR A 123 -6.36 13.66 9.59
CA TYR A 123 -4.99 13.81 10.11
C TYR A 123 -3.91 13.96 9.05
N SER A 124 -4.21 13.73 7.78
CA SER A 124 -3.25 13.96 6.71
C SER A 124 -3.11 15.45 6.35
N ALA A 125 -2.00 15.82 5.75
CA ALA A 125 -1.77 17.14 5.20
C ALA A 125 -2.76 17.51 4.07
N LYS A 126 -2.79 18.76 3.63
CA LYS A 126 -3.56 19.18 2.45
C LYS A 126 -2.99 18.49 1.19
N LYS A 127 -3.86 18.14 0.25
CA LYS A 127 -3.50 17.48 -1.02
C LYS A 127 -2.79 16.12 -0.86
N SER A 128 -3.04 15.46 0.28
CA SER A 128 -2.52 14.10 0.51
C SER A 128 -3.17 13.09 -0.41
N ILE A 129 -2.42 12.04 -0.74
CA ILE A 129 -2.86 10.98 -1.65
C ILE A 129 -3.06 9.68 -0.88
N VAL A 130 -4.17 9.00 -1.16
CA VAL A 130 -4.43 7.64 -0.72
C VAL A 130 -4.45 6.70 -1.92
N VAL A 131 -3.83 5.52 -1.76
CA VAL A 131 -3.87 4.43 -2.74
C VAL A 131 -4.34 3.17 -2.03
N ILE A 132 -5.32 2.50 -2.62
CA ILE A 132 -5.96 1.29 -2.06
C ILE A 132 -5.86 0.18 -3.10
N ASN A 133 -5.39 -0.99 -2.68
CA ASN A 133 -5.45 -2.20 -3.49
C ASN A 133 -6.67 -3.03 -3.07
N ALA A 134 -7.53 -3.37 -4.02
CA ALA A 134 -8.70 -4.21 -3.82
C ALA A 134 -8.67 -5.41 -4.78
N ILE A 135 -9.02 -6.59 -4.27
CA ILE A 135 -9.07 -7.85 -5.04
C ILE A 135 -10.50 -8.33 -5.27
N THR A 136 -11.49 -7.67 -4.66
CA THR A 136 -12.91 -8.02 -4.78
C THR A 136 -13.73 -6.84 -5.27
N LEU A 137 -14.87 -7.13 -5.90
CA LEU A 137 -15.83 -6.12 -6.36
C LEU A 137 -16.51 -5.42 -5.18
N GLU A 138 -16.71 -6.15 -4.08
CA GLU A 138 -17.29 -5.61 -2.84
C GLU A 138 -16.40 -4.52 -2.28
N THR A 139 -15.08 -4.78 -2.15
CA THR A 139 -14.12 -3.76 -1.69
C THR A 139 -14.06 -2.58 -2.66
N LEU A 140 -14.09 -2.81 -3.97
CA LEU A 140 -14.13 -1.73 -4.95
C LEU A 140 -15.38 -0.85 -4.78
N SER A 141 -16.54 -1.46 -4.58
CA SER A 141 -17.80 -0.75 -4.32
C SER A 141 -17.74 0.03 -3.00
N GLU A 142 -17.20 -0.59 -1.95
CA GLU A 142 -16.99 0.06 -0.65
C GLU A 142 -16.10 1.30 -0.77
N VAL A 143 -14.95 1.20 -1.47
CA VAL A 143 -14.04 2.34 -1.72
C VAL A 143 -14.76 3.49 -2.41
N LYS A 144 -15.57 3.21 -3.45
CA LYS A 144 -16.33 4.25 -4.17
C LYS A 144 -17.25 5.03 -3.23
N ASN A 145 -18.04 4.31 -2.43
CA ASN A 145 -18.99 4.93 -1.50
C ASN A 145 -18.27 5.74 -0.41
N ILE A 146 -17.15 5.24 0.10
CA ILE A 146 -16.34 5.92 1.11
C ILE A 146 -15.69 7.18 0.53
N PHE A 147 -15.15 7.11 -0.69
CA PHE A 147 -14.53 8.25 -1.35
C PHE A 147 -15.55 9.37 -1.63
N GLU A 148 -16.77 9.00 -2.02
CA GLU A 148 -17.87 9.95 -2.17
C GLU A 148 -18.25 10.58 -0.82
N LYS A 149 -18.44 9.76 0.23
CA LYS A 149 -18.77 10.20 1.60
C LYS A 149 -17.77 11.23 2.14
N TYR A 150 -16.48 11.00 1.92
CA TYR A 150 -15.39 11.85 2.43
C TYR A 150 -14.89 12.89 1.41
N LYS A 151 -15.60 13.09 0.30
CA LYS A 151 -15.27 14.05 -0.75
C LYS A 151 -13.82 13.93 -1.27
N ILE A 152 -13.32 12.71 -1.40
CA ILE A 152 -12.04 12.43 -2.03
C ILE A 152 -12.13 12.85 -3.51
N LYS A 153 -11.13 13.58 -3.98
CA LYS A 153 -11.06 14.13 -5.35
C LYS A 153 -10.04 13.38 -6.21
N ASN A 154 -10.04 13.69 -7.50
CA ASN A 154 -9.05 13.15 -8.47
C ASN A 154 -8.96 11.62 -8.43
N ILE A 155 -10.13 10.97 -8.32
CA ILE A 155 -10.23 9.52 -8.21
C ILE A 155 -9.82 8.88 -9.53
N GLU A 156 -8.90 7.92 -9.45
CA GLU A 156 -8.52 7.06 -10.57
C GLU A 156 -8.64 5.60 -10.15
N ILE A 157 -9.23 4.77 -11.01
CA ILE A 157 -9.40 3.33 -10.79
C ILE A 157 -8.74 2.60 -11.95
N ILE A 158 -7.80 1.74 -11.65
CA ILE A 158 -7.10 0.88 -12.60
C ILE A 158 -7.43 -0.57 -12.28
N SER A 159 -7.82 -1.34 -13.29
CA SER A 159 -7.86 -2.80 -13.22
C SER A 159 -6.61 -3.36 -13.86
N MET A 160 -5.84 -4.13 -13.10
CA MET A 160 -4.58 -4.72 -13.55
C MET A 160 -4.68 -6.25 -13.53
N SER A 161 -4.42 -6.87 -14.67
CA SER A 161 -4.32 -8.32 -14.83
C SER A 161 -2.92 -8.72 -15.22
N VAL A 162 -2.35 -9.70 -14.52
CA VAL A 162 -1.01 -10.23 -14.78
C VAL A 162 -1.14 -11.70 -15.17
N ALA A 163 -0.40 -12.12 -16.20
CA ALA A 163 -0.26 -13.53 -16.53
C ALA A 163 1.23 -13.88 -16.63
N ARG A 164 1.58 -15.08 -16.17
CA ARG A 164 2.97 -15.54 -16.14
C ARG A 164 3.14 -16.79 -16.99
N GLY A 165 4.17 -16.78 -17.84
CA GLY A 165 4.57 -17.95 -18.60
C GLY A 165 5.18 -19.03 -17.70
N LYS A 166 4.65 -20.25 -17.77
CA LYS A 166 5.21 -21.42 -17.08
C LYS A 166 5.42 -22.56 -18.07
N LYS A 167 6.53 -23.28 -17.95
CA LYS A 167 6.79 -24.46 -18.77
C LYS A 167 5.87 -25.62 -18.37
N VAL A 168 5.17 -26.18 -19.35
CA VAL A 168 4.31 -27.36 -19.21
C VAL A 168 4.68 -28.32 -20.35
N GLY A 169 5.47 -29.34 -20.03
CA GLY A 169 6.08 -30.19 -21.06
C GLY A 169 6.97 -29.39 -22.01
N ASN A 170 6.68 -29.46 -23.31
CA ASN A 170 7.44 -28.76 -24.36
C ASN A 170 6.91 -27.33 -24.66
N TYR A 171 5.83 -26.91 -24.02
CA TYR A 171 5.18 -25.64 -24.28
C TYR A 171 5.38 -24.65 -23.13
N THR A 172 5.24 -23.36 -23.42
CA THR A 172 5.10 -22.32 -22.41
C THR A 172 3.65 -21.84 -22.42
N MET A 173 2.97 -22.07 -21.29
CA MET A 173 1.58 -21.65 -21.11
C MET A 173 1.50 -20.40 -20.24
N MET A 174 0.54 -19.51 -20.55
CA MET A 174 0.28 -18.31 -19.74
C MET A 174 -0.77 -18.63 -18.66
N PHE A 175 -0.41 -18.37 -17.42
CA PHE A 175 -1.30 -18.53 -16.26
C PHE A 175 -1.67 -17.14 -15.73
N GLY A 176 -2.97 -16.82 -15.78
CA GLY A 176 -3.51 -15.58 -15.25
C GLY A 176 -3.53 -15.57 -13.72
N GLU A 177 -3.21 -14.43 -13.13
CA GLU A 177 -3.44 -14.13 -11.72
C GLU A 177 -4.79 -13.40 -11.58
N ASN A 178 -5.38 -13.39 -10.37
CA ASN A 178 -6.59 -12.63 -10.14
C ASN A 178 -6.36 -11.14 -10.43
N PRO A 179 -7.29 -10.48 -11.13
CA PRO A 179 -7.22 -9.03 -11.32
C PRO A 179 -7.16 -8.29 -10.00
N ILE A 180 -6.42 -7.20 -9.97
CA ILE A 180 -6.33 -6.31 -8.83
C ILE A 180 -6.79 -4.92 -9.25
N TYR A 181 -7.62 -4.29 -8.43
CA TYR A 181 -8.01 -2.90 -8.60
C TYR A 181 -7.07 -2.02 -7.76
N ILE A 182 -6.46 -1.04 -8.42
CA ILE A 182 -5.65 -0.01 -7.77
C ILE A 182 -6.46 1.28 -7.84
N ILE A 183 -6.89 1.77 -6.69
CA ILE A 183 -7.71 2.94 -6.59
C ILE A 183 -6.88 4.04 -5.91
N SER A 184 -6.77 5.18 -6.54
CA SER A 184 -6.11 6.35 -5.95
C SER A 184 -7.06 7.54 -5.86
N GLY A 185 -6.83 8.39 -4.88
CA GLY A 185 -7.58 9.61 -4.70
C GLY A 185 -6.81 10.62 -3.86
N GLU A 186 -7.22 11.87 -3.94
CA GLU A 186 -6.61 13.00 -3.25
C GLU A 186 -7.57 13.58 -2.21
N LYS A 187 -7.06 13.92 -1.05
CA LYS A 187 -7.84 14.60 -0.01
C LYS A 187 -8.44 15.90 -0.57
N GLY A 188 -9.75 16.01 -0.56
CA GLY A 188 -10.44 17.24 -0.91
C GLY A 188 -10.07 18.39 0.04
N GLU A 189 -10.18 19.62 -0.46
CA GLU A 189 -10.13 20.77 0.42
C GLU A 189 -11.38 20.74 1.31
N VAL A 190 -11.19 20.86 2.60
CA VAL A 190 -12.30 21.13 3.52
C VAL A 190 -12.61 22.61 3.33
N ASP A 191 -13.76 22.91 2.76
CA ASP A 191 -14.27 24.29 2.76
C ASP A 191 -14.37 24.72 4.23
N GLU A 192 -13.59 25.75 4.58
CA GLU A 192 -13.62 26.39 5.92
C GLU A 192 -14.96 27.06 6.18
#